data_bf9423d545b89d1eb248e33c20cceee0
#
_entry.id   bf9423d545b89d1eb248e33c20cceee0
#
_cell.length_a   1.000
_cell.length_b   1.000
_cell.length_c   1.000
_cell.angle_alpha   90.00
_cell.angle_beta   90.00
_cell.angle_gamma   90.00
#
_symmetry.space_group_name_H-M   'P 1'
#
loop_
_entity.id
_entity.type
_entity.pdbx_description
1 polymer ?
#
loop_
_entity_poly.entity_id
_entity_poly.type
_entity_poly.pdbx_seq_one_letter_code
_entity_poly.pdbx_strand_id
1 'polypeptide(L)'
;MALSNTATPYYYGKFREAVIRGEIPVNKEVSLEMNRIDDLIANPLYYYDDLAINGWIQYCENELTLTDGTDLILLDSFKLWGEQIFGWYEFVNRTVPEVTATGTRYVKKRIKKRLITKQYLIVARGAAKSMYAECIQSYFLNVETKTSHQITTAPTMKQAEEVMSPFRTAITRARGPLFQFLTEGSLQNTSGSKANRVKLASTKKGIENFLTGSILEIRPMSINKLQGLRPMISTVDEWLSGDIREDVVGAIEQGASKLDDYLIVAISSEGTVRNGSGDTIKMELQDILKGDYINPHVSIWHYKLDSLEEVNDPSMWEKAQPNIGKTVTYDTYQLDVERAEKAPAARNDILAKRFGIPMEGYTYFFTYEETIPKRFRAFTGLPCAMGADLSQGDDFCAFTFLFPRPNGGFGVKTRSYITEHTLMKLPGAMRLKYQEFRNENSLHVMNGTVLDMMEVFEDVDDHIQDNQYDVRAFGYDPYNAAEFVKRWESENGPYGIVKVQQGARTESVPLGELKKLSEDEMLHFDQALMSFAMGNAITMEDTNGNRKLLKKRQDQKIDNVAAMMDAYVAYKATKEAFE
;
A
#
# COMPACT_ATOMS: atom_id res chain seq x y z
N MET A 1 -20.48 42.28 0.77
CA MET A 1 -20.18 41.88 2.14
C MET A 1 -18.97 40.99 2.07
N ALA A 2 -17.86 41.41 2.67
CA ALA A 2 -16.71 40.53 2.83
C ALA A 2 -17.11 39.48 3.88
N LEU A 3 -17.26 38.24 3.48
CA LEU A 3 -17.42 37.12 4.40
C LEU A 3 -16.10 36.99 5.15
N SER A 4 -16.10 37.35 6.44
CA SER A 4 -14.95 37.10 7.30
C SER A 4 -14.85 35.60 7.52
N ASN A 5 -13.73 35.03 7.14
CA ASN A 5 -13.46 33.59 7.27
C ASN A 5 -12.98 33.26 8.68
N THR A 6 -13.88 33.29 9.68
CA THR A 6 -13.54 33.11 11.10
C THR A 6 -14.19 31.90 11.75
N ALA A 7 -14.87 31.03 11.00
CA ALA A 7 -15.41 29.80 11.55
C ALA A 7 -14.30 28.74 11.63
N THR A 8 -13.82 28.45 12.82
CA THR A 8 -12.94 27.30 13.07
C THR A 8 -13.77 26.03 12.96
N PRO A 9 -13.31 25.00 12.21
CA PRO A 9 -13.98 23.71 12.15
C PRO A 9 -14.19 23.14 13.55
N TYR A 10 -15.43 22.75 13.86
CA TYR A 10 -15.81 22.38 15.24
C TYR A 10 -15.18 21.07 15.69
N TYR A 11 -15.29 20.02 14.86
CA TYR A 11 -14.80 18.68 15.20
C TYR A 11 -13.29 18.63 15.18
N TYR A 12 -12.64 19.31 14.24
CA TYR A 12 -11.20 19.48 14.23
C TYR A 12 -10.71 20.28 15.45
N GLY A 13 -11.37 21.38 15.79
CA GLY A 13 -11.01 22.19 16.95
C GLY A 13 -11.04 21.37 18.25
N LYS A 14 -12.11 20.59 18.45
CA LYS A 14 -12.24 19.69 19.60
C LYS A 14 -11.14 18.62 19.63
N PHE A 15 -10.87 18.00 18.49
CA PHE A 15 -9.80 17.00 18.34
C PHE A 15 -8.43 17.61 18.64
N ARG A 16 -8.12 18.77 18.03
CA ARG A 16 -6.88 19.50 18.22
C ARG A 16 -6.63 19.87 19.68
N GLU A 17 -7.65 20.36 20.38
CA GLU A 17 -7.56 20.66 21.81
C GLU A 17 -7.26 19.41 22.65
N ALA A 18 -7.91 18.27 22.38
CA ALA A 18 -7.67 17.02 23.09
C ALA A 18 -6.23 16.51 22.86
N VAL A 19 -5.71 16.64 21.64
CA VAL A 19 -4.30 16.31 21.32
C VAL A 19 -3.33 17.21 22.09
N ILE A 20 -3.58 18.54 22.12
CA ILE A 20 -2.73 19.49 22.86
C ILE A 20 -2.74 19.20 24.37
N ARG A 21 -3.88 18.76 24.94
CA ARG A 21 -3.97 18.36 26.35
C ARG A 21 -3.36 16.98 26.62
N GLY A 22 -2.90 16.25 25.59
CA GLY A 22 -2.36 14.89 25.73
C GLY A 22 -3.41 13.81 26.01
N GLU A 23 -4.68 14.10 25.77
CA GLU A 23 -5.80 13.15 25.96
C GLU A 23 -5.89 12.15 24.83
N ILE A 24 -5.47 12.53 23.61
CA ILE A 24 -5.46 11.69 22.41
C ILE A 24 -4.02 11.63 21.88
N PRO A 25 -3.36 10.47 21.90
CA PRO A 25 -2.06 10.29 21.28
C PRO A 25 -2.21 10.26 19.76
N VAL A 26 -1.35 10.99 19.05
CA VAL A 26 -1.30 11.00 17.60
C VAL A 26 0.09 10.65 17.08
N ASN A 27 0.16 10.05 15.91
CA ASN A 27 1.42 9.76 15.22
C ASN A 27 1.91 10.99 14.42
N LYS A 28 3.08 10.84 13.81
CA LYS A 28 3.72 11.93 13.04
C LYS A 28 2.87 12.37 11.85
N GLU A 29 2.26 11.44 11.11
CA GLU A 29 1.48 11.72 9.91
C GLU A 29 0.19 12.48 10.24
N VAL A 30 -0.52 12.08 11.29
CA VAL A 30 -1.70 12.81 11.78
C VAL A 30 -1.31 14.22 12.27
N SER A 31 -0.17 14.36 12.95
CA SER A 31 0.33 15.68 13.37
C SER A 31 0.63 16.59 12.17
N LEU A 32 1.20 16.04 11.08
CA LEU A 32 1.44 16.79 9.85
C LEU A 32 0.13 17.19 9.15
N GLU A 33 -0.87 16.31 9.12
CA GLU A 33 -2.20 16.67 8.58
C GLU A 33 -2.88 17.76 9.41
N MET A 34 -2.73 17.72 10.74
CA MET A 34 -3.22 18.80 11.60
C MET A 34 -2.59 20.15 11.23
N ASN A 35 -1.28 20.21 10.99
CA ASN A 35 -0.60 21.43 10.55
C ASN A 35 -1.17 21.92 9.20
N ARG A 36 -1.44 20.99 8.25
CA ARG A 36 -2.05 21.34 6.96
C ARG A 36 -3.48 21.92 7.12
N ILE A 37 -4.26 21.37 8.05
CA ILE A 37 -5.61 21.91 8.34
C ILE A 37 -5.48 23.29 8.99
N ASP A 38 -4.52 23.53 9.90
CA ASP A 38 -4.23 24.85 10.47
C ASP A 38 -3.86 25.86 9.34
N ASP A 39 -3.09 25.43 8.33
CA ASP A 39 -2.76 26.24 7.14
C ASP A 39 -4.01 26.55 6.30
N LEU A 40 -4.94 25.61 6.14
CA LEU A 40 -6.22 25.86 5.44
C LEU A 40 -7.06 26.90 6.21
N ILE A 41 -7.11 26.82 7.54
CA ILE A 41 -7.81 27.80 8.40
C ILE A 41 -7.21 29.20 8.23
N ALA A 42 -5.89 29.31 8.15
CA ALA A 42 -5.17 30.56 7.99
C ALA A 42 -5.27 31.15 6.58
N ASN A 43 -5.64 30.37 5.56
CA ASN A 43 -5.62 30.80 4.18
C ASN A 43 -6.92 31.52 3.77
N PRO A 44 -6.88 32.80 3.37
CA PRO A 44 -8.07 33.58 3.04
C PRO A 44 -8.77 33.16 1.73
N LEU A 45 -8.18 32.26 0.94
CA LEU A 45 -8.76 31.77 -0.31
C LEU A 45 -9.75 30.64 -0.08
N TYR A 46 -9.68 29.97 1.08
CA TYR A 46 -10.53 28.84 1.44
C TYR A 46 -11.56 29.27 2.48
N TYR A 47 -12.71 28.64 2.42
CA TYR A 47 -13.86 28.98 3.25
C TYR A 47 -14.37 27.73 3.95
N TYR A 48 -14.86 27.91 5.16
CA TYR A 48 -15.49 26.85 5.94
C TYR A 48 -17.00 27.13 6.07
N ASP A 49 -17.81 26.08 5.95
CA ASP A 49 -19.27 26.11 6.07
C ASP A 49 -19.73 24.87 6.88
N ASP A 50 -20.25 25.10 8.08
CA ASP A 50 -20.69 24.06 9.00
C ASP A 50 -22.06 23.45 8.63
N LEU A 51 -22.84 24.11 7.78
CA LEU A 51 -24.17 23.64 7.39
C LEU A 51 -24.11 22.28 6.67
N ALA A 52 -23.13 22.09 5.78
CA ALA A 52 -23.02 20.88 5.00
C ALA A 52 -22.60 19.67 5.87
N ILE A 53 -21.63 19.86 6.77
CA ILE A 53 -21.23 18.78 7.70
C ILE A 53 -22.34 18.44 8.69
N ASN A 54 -23.03 19.45 9.24
CA ASN A 54 -24.16 19.22 10.15
C ASN A 54 -25.33 18.52 9.42
N GLY A 55 -25.60 18.87 8.16
CA GLY A 55 -26.60 18.19 7.33
C GLY A 55 -26.28 16.72 7.10
N TRP A 56 -25.00 16.40 6.82
CA TRP A 56 -24.55 15.02 6.67
C TRP A 56 -24.68 14.22 7.98
N ILE A 57 -24.26 14.79 9.12
CA ILE A 57 -24.37 14.14 10.43
C ILE A 57 -25.83 13.86 10.76
N GLN A 58 -26.71 14.86 10.63
CA GLN A 58 -28.15 14.70 10.88
C GLN A 58 -28.77 13.63 9.99
N TYR A 59 -28.41 13.60 8.70
CA TYR A 59 -28.87 12.56 7.79
C TYR A 59 -28.43 11.17 8.28
N CYS A 60 -27.17 10.99 8.60
CA CYS A 60 -26.67 9.68 9.03
C CYS A 60 -27.33 9.20 10.32
N GLU A 61 -27.39 10.06 11.33
CA GLU A 61 -27.91 9.69 12.66
C GLU A 61 -29.46 9.54 12.69
N ASN A 62 -30.19 10.21 11.79
CA ASN A 62 -31.65 10.11 11.73
C ASN A 62 -32.14 9.06 10.73
N GLU A 63 -31.40 8.78 9.67
CA GLU A 63 -31.88 7.96 8.56
C GLU A 63 -31.24 6.57 8.48
N LEU A 64 -29.96 6.44 8.91
CA LEU A 64 -29.22 5.19 8.80
C LEU A 64 -29.27 4.38 10.10
N THR A 65 -29.11 3.06 9.96
CA THR A 65 -29.00 2.12 11.09
C THR A 65 -27.77 1.24 10.93
N LEU A 66 -27.28 0.70 12.03
CA LEU A 66 -26.27 -0.37 11.99
C LEU A 66 -26.87 -1.66 11.41
N THR A 67 -26.01 -2.61 11.05
CA THR A 67 -26.43 -3.89 10.45
C THR A 67 -27.32 -4.74 11.34
N ASP A 68 -27.24 -4.57 12.65
CA ASP A 68 -28.12 -5.21 13.63
C ASP A 68 -29.48 -4.50 13.80
N GLY A 69 -29.63 -3.32 13.18
CA GLY A 69 -30.84 -2.50 13.21
C GLY A 69 -30.90 -1.52 14.37
N THR A 70 -29.81 -1.35 15.13
CA THR A 70 -29.68 -0.29 16.13
C THR A 70 -29.39 1.05 15.46
N ASP A 71 -29.64 2.16 16.18
CA ASP A 71 -29.45 3.50 15.66
C ASP A 71 -27.96 3.77 15.42
N LEU A 72 -27.66 4.39 14.27
CA LEU A 72 -26.30 4.81 13.96
C LEU A 72 -25.99 6.13 14.68
N ILE A 73 -25.02 6.11 15.58
CA ILE A 73 -24.41 7.31 16.13
C ILE A 73 -23.02 7.44 15.52
N LEU A 74 -22.76 8.54 14.81
CA LEU A 74 -21.47 8.76 14.17
C LEU A 74 -20.35 8.91 15.20
N LEU A 75 -19.28 8.17 14.97
CA LEU A 75 -18.05 8.27 15.78
C LEU A 75 -17.42 9.65 15.63
N ASP A 76 -16.72 10.13 16.66
CA ASP A 76 -16.00 11.40 16.62
C ASP A 76 -14.98 11.45 15.47
N SER A 77 -14.31 10.33 15.20
CA SER A 77 -13.43 10.19 14.04
C SER A 77 -14.16 10.38 12.69
N PHE A 78 -15.38 9.87 12.56
CA PHE A 78 -16.18 10.04 11.34
C PHE A 78 -16.57 11.52 11.16
N LYS A 79 -16.95 12.18 12.25
CA LYS A 79 -17.29 13.61 12.23
C LYS A 79 -16.07 14.46 11.87
N LEU A 80 -14.89 14.11 12.40
CA LEU A 80 -13.60 14.74 12.08
C LEU A 80 -13.22 14.55 10.59
N TRP A 81 -13.29 13.32 10.09
CA TRP A 81 -12.96 13.01 8.68
C TRP A 81 -13.97 13.60 7.71
N GLY A 82 -15.26 13.52 8.06
CA GLY A 82 -16.35 14.10 7.26
C GLY A 82 -16.30 15.62 7.20
N GLU A 83 -15.89 16.27 8.28
CA GLU A 83 -15.73 17.72 8.34
C GLU A 83 -14.76 18.23 7.27
N GLN A 84 -13.68 17.49 6.98
CA GLN A 84 -12.75 17.85 5.92
C GLN A 84 -13.39 17.79 4.53
N ILE A 85 -14.31 16.84 4.29
CA ILE A 85 -14.98 16.68 3.00
C ILE A 85 -16.10 17.71 2.82
N PHE A 86 -16.94 17.89 3.85
CA PHE A 86 -18.17 18.66 3.74
C PHE A 86 -18.01 20.13 4.13
N GLY A 87 -17.05 20.46 5.01
CA GLY A 87 -16.90 21.80 5.55
C GLY A 87 -16.11 22.76 4.66
N TRP A 88 -15.16 22.27 3.86
CA TRP A 88 -14.23 23.13 3.12
C TRP A 88 -14.65 23.37 1.67
N TYR A 89 -14.57 24.62 1.20
CA TYR A 89 -14.86 25.02 -0.17
C TYR A 89 -14.03 26.21 -0.63
N GLU A 90 -13.96 26.38 -1.93
CA GLU A 90 -13.38 27.52 -2.63
C GLU A 90 -14.38 28.14 -3.62
N PHE A 91 -14.11 29.34 -4.06
CA PHE A 91 -14.85 29.97 -5.15
C PHE A 91 -13.99 30.03 -6.40
N VAL A 92 -14.49 29.43 -7.47
CA VAL A 92 -13.86 29.44 -8.79
C VAL A 92 -14.67 30.28 -9.79
N ASN A 93 -13.98 31.00 -10.66
CA ASN A 93 -14.64 31.72 -11.74
C ASN A 93 -14.81 30.79 -12.95
N ARG A 94 -16.05 30.57 -13.36
CA ARG A 94 -16.37 29.76 -14.54
C ARG A 94 -17.11 30.54 -15.56
N THR A 95 -16.79 30.30 -16.85
CA THR A 95 -17.58 30.79 -17.99
C THR A 95 -18.71 29.79 -18.23
N VAL A 96 -19.93 30.22 -18.00
CA VAL A 96 -21.13 29.39 -18.19
C VAL A 96 -22.04 30.00 -19.28
N PRO A 97 -22.72 29.16 -20.07
CA PRO A 97 -23.70 29.64 -21.01
C PRO A 97 -24.93 30.18 -20.27
N GLU A 98 -25.40 31.34 -20.67
CA GLU A 98 -26.66 31.93 -20.21
C GLU A 98 -27.57 32.12 -21.42
N VAL A 99 -28.70 31.39 -21.37
CA VAL A 99 -29.71 31.50 -22.44
C VAL A 99 -30.52 32.77 -22.23
N THR A 100 -30.55 33.65 -23.23
CA THR A 100 -31.33 34.89 -23.25
C THR A 100 -32.36 34.82 -24.35
N ALA A 101 -33.32 35.75 -24.36
CA ALA A 101 -34.33 35.85 -25.42
C ALA A 101 -33.74 36.05 -26.82
N THR A 102 -32.49 36.55 -26.90
CA THR A 102 -31.78 36.86 -28.16
C THR A 102 -30.69 35.86 -28.53
N GLY A 103 -30.52 34.78 -27.73
CA GLY A 103 -29.52 33.74 -27.98
C GLY A 103 -28.74 33.36 -26.73
N THR A 104 -27.69 32.56 -26.92
CA THR A 104 -26.81 32.13 -25.82
C THR A 104 -25.59 33.05 -25.72
N ARG A 105 -25.36 33.63 -24.53
CA ARG A 105 -24.14 34.36 -24.22
C ARG A 105 -23.32 33.62 -23.16
N TYR A 106 -22.02 33.80 -23.13
CA TYR A 106 -21.14 33.24 -22.13
C TYR A 106 -20.80 34.29 -21.05
N VAL A 107 -21.13 33.98 -19.80
CA VAL A 107 -20.91 34.88 -18.66
C VAL A 107 -19.98 34.22 -17.62
N LYS A 108 -19.09 35.01 -17.00
CA LYS A 108 -18.28 34.55 -15.88
C LYS A 108 -19.14 34.55 -14.63
N LYS A 109 -19.31 33.38 -14.02
CA LYS A 109 -19.99 33.21 -12.71
C LYS A 109 -18.99 32.70 -11.67
N ARG A 110 -19.09 33.21 -10.46
CA ARG A 110 -18.37 32.72 -9.30
C ARG A 110 -19.14 31.54 -8.73
N ILE A 111 -18.54 30.34 -8.76
CA ILE A 111 -19.20 29.08 -8.36
C ILE A 111 -18.51 28.58 -7.08
N LYS A 112 -19.34 28.21 -6.07
CA LYS A 112 -18.89 27.51 -4.88
C LYS A 112 -18.52 26.07 -5.27
N LYS A 113 -17.30 25.62 -4.95
CA LYS A 113 -16.78 24.30 -5.26
C LYS A 113 -16.21 23.68 -3.98
N ARG A 114 -16.41 22.39 -3.77
CA ARG A 114 -15.74 21.61 -2.73
C ARG A 114 -14.24 21.76 -2.86
N LEU A 115 -13.54 21.99 -1.75
CA LEU A 115 -12.08 22.09 -1.74
C LEU A 115 -11.46 20.69 -1.80
N ILE A 116 -11.88 19.79 -0.92
CA ILE A 116 -11.32 18.43 -0.85
C ILE A 116 -11.98 17.54 -1.89
N THR A 117 -11.20 17.07 -2.85
CA THR A 117 -11.63 16.18 -3.94
C THR A 117 -11.13 14.76 -3.77
N LYS A 118 -10.11 14.54 -2.92
CA LYS A 118 -9.60 13.22 -2.54
C LYS A 118 -9.41 13.15 -1.03
N GLN A 119 -9.84 12.05 -0.45
CA GLN A 119 -9.53 11.72 0.94
C GLN A 119 -8.89 10.34 1.00
N TYR A 120 -7.71 10.26 1.58
CA TYR A 120 -7.04 9.01 1.90
C TYR A 120 -7.16 8.73 3.38
N LEU A 121 -7.77 7.58 3.69
CA LEU A 121 -7.94 7.10 5.06
C LEU A 121 -7.24 5.75 5.20
N ILE A 122 -6.04 5.78 5.78
CA ILE A 122 -5.27 4.58 6.10
C ILE A 122 -5.38 4.39 7.61
N VAL A 123 -6.12 3.38 8.02
CA VAL A 123 -6.44 3.14 9.44
C VAL A 123 -6.56 1.64 9.72
N ALA A 124 -6.29 1.23 10.93
CA ALA A 124 -6.35 -0.17 11.35
C ALA A 124 -7.64 -0.89 10.98
N ARG A 125 -7.55 -2.20 10.78
CA ARG A 125 -8.73 -3.07 10.60
C ARG A 125 -9.63 -3.00 11.84
N GLY A 126 -10.94 -2.88 11.62
CA GLY A 126 -11.93 -2.72 12.69
C GLY A 126 -12.26 -1.27 13.05
N ALA A 127 -11.72 -0.26 12.33
CA ALA A 127 -12.06 1.15 12.53
C ALA A 127 -13.40 1.58 11.89
N ALA A 128 -14.16 0.65 11.33
CA ALA A 128 -15.44 0.87 10.64
C ALA A 128 -15.35 1.82 9.41
N LYS A 129 -14.20 1.82 8.71
CA LYS A 129 -13.95 2.68 7.54
C LYS A 129 -14.94 2.48 6.39
N SER A 130 -15.40 1.24 6.14
CA SER A 130 -16.40 0.97 5.09
C SER A 130 -17.75 1.61 5.42
N MET A 131 -18.19 1.56 6.69
CA MET A 131 -19.39 2.26 7.15
C MET A 131 -19.28 3.79 6.95
N TYR A 132 -18.11 4.36 7.24
CA TYR A 132 -17.85 5.78 6.99
C TYR A 132 -18.02 6.14 5.51
N ALA A 133 -17.43 5.36 4.60
CA ALA A 133 -17.55 5.59 3.15
C ALA A 133 -19.00 5.47 2.66
N GLU A 134 -19.77 4.52 3.20
CA GLU A 134 -21.17 4.34 2.88
C GLU A 134 -22.05 5.49 3.38
N CYS A 135 -21.78 6.02 4.57
CA CYS A 135 -22.46 7.21 5.06
C CYS A 135 -22.31 8.38 4.08
N ILE A 136 -21.12 8.53 3.48
CA ILE A 136 -20.87 9.55 2.45
C ILE A 136 -21.67 9.25 1.18
N GLN A 137 -21.53 8.04 0.63
CA GLN A 137 -22.18 7.66 -0.63
C GLN A 137 -23.70 7.69 -0.52
N SER A 138 -24.24 7.22 0.60
CA SER A 138 -25.67 7.27 0.88
C SER A 138 -26.23 8.70 0.90
N TYR A 139 -25.49 9.64 1.51
CA TYR A 139 -25.88 11.04 1.53
C TYR A 139 -25.94 11.63 0.12
N PHE A 140 -24.89 11.44 -0.66
CA PHE A 140 -24.84 11.93 -2.04
C PHE A 140 -25.87 11.26 -2.96
N LEU A 141 -26.26 10.03 -2.69
CA LEU A 141 -27.28 9.34 -3.48
C LEU A 141 -28.70 9.86 -3.20
N ASN A 142 -28.99 10.22 -1.94
CA ASN A 142 -30.35 10.45 -1.47
C ASN A 142 -30.68 11.91 -1.12
N VAL A 143 -29.69 12.72 -0.79
CA VAL A 143 -29.88 14.10 -0.32
C VAL A 143 -29.45 15.14 -1.35
N GLU A 144 -28.36 14.88 -2.05
CA GLU A 144 -27.88 15.80 -3.09
C GLU A 144 -28.86 15.89 -4.26
N THR A 145 -29.14 17.12 -4.68
CA THR A 145 -30.11 17.39 -5.75
C THR A 145 -29.57 17.15 -7.16
N LYS A 146 -28.24 17.06 -7.30
CA LYS A 146 -27.59 16.77 -8.57
C LYS A 146 -27.59 15.26 -8.81
N THR A 147 -27.98 14.86 -10.03
CA THR A 147 -27.79 13.48 -10.47
C THR A 147 -26.32 13.07 -10.34
N SER A 148 -26.05 12.00 -9.60
CA SER A 148 -24.71 11.49 -9.38
C SER A 148 -24.54 10.07 -9.90
N HIS A 149 -23.46 9.83 -10.65
CA HIS A 149 -22.95 8.49 -10.87
C HIS A 149 -21.88 8.22 -9.83
N GLN A 150 -22.09 7.18 -9.03
CA GLN A 150 -21.20 6.79 -7.96
C GLN A 150 -20.66 5.38 -8.18
N ILE A 151 -19.45 5.10 -7.73
CA ILE A 151 -18.87 3.76 -7.78
C ILE A 151 -18.28 3.35 -6.43
N THR A 152 -18.39 2.05 -6.14
CA THR A 152 -17.63 1.38 -5.08
C THR A 152 -16.76 0.32 -5.73
N THR A 153 -15.48 0.32 -5.43
CA THR A 153 -14.52 -0.66 -5.95
C THR A 153 -13.65 -1.22 -4.83
N ALA A 154 -13.35 -2.52 -4.92
CA ALA A 154 -12.48 -3.25 -4.00
C ALA A 154 -11.74 -4.35 -4.78
N PRO A 155 -10.68 -4.97 -4.21
CA PRO A 155 -9.88 -6.00 -4.90
C PRO A 155 -10.72 -7.12 -5.49
N THR A 156 -11.79 -7.53 -4.83
CA THR A 156 -12.75 -8.51 -5.34
C THR A 156 -14.17 -7.96 -5.35
N MET A 157 -15.01 -8.44 -6.27
CA MET A 157 -16.44 -8.08 -6.31
C MET A 157 -17.14 -8.39 -4.99
N LYS A 158 -16.80 -9.49 -4.33
CA LYS A 158 -17.37 -9.87 -3.03
C LYS A 158 -17.06 -8.83 -1.95
N GLN A 159 -15.80 -8.35 -1.88
CA GLN A 159 -15.43 -7.28 -0.95
C GLN A 159 -16.17 -5.99 -1.26
N ALA A 160 -16.29 -5.60 -2.54
CA ALA A 160 -17.06 -4.43 -2.93
C ALA A 160 -18.58 -4.57 -2.57
N GLU A 161 -19.13 -5.78 -2.64
CA GLU A 161 -20.49 -6.07 -2.16
C GLU A 161 -20.60 -5.94 -0.64
N GLU A 162 -19.59 -6.38 0.10
CA GLU A 162 -19.53 -6.26 1.56
C GLU A 162 -19.48 -4.80 2.01
N VAL A 163 -18.77 -3.93 1.29
CA VAL A 163 -18.75 -2.47 1.55
C VAL A 163 -20.16 -1.89 1.47
N MET A 164 -21.00 -2.33 0.54
CA MET A 164 -22.37 -1.84 0.39
C MET A 164 -23.41 -2.50 1.30
N SER A 165 -23.03 -3.52 2.05
CA SER A 165 -23.97 -4.30 2.86
C SER A 165 -24.68 -3.47 3.94
N PRO A 166 -24.01 -2.60 4.71
CA PRO A 166 -24.69 -1.74 5.68
C PRO A 166 -25.73 -0.82 5.03
N PHE A 167 -25.41 -0.22 3.87
CA PHE A 167 -26.38 0.64 3.18
C PHE A 167 -27.60 -0.14 2.69
N ARG A 168 -27.43 -1.35 2.17
CA ARG A 168 -28.54 -2.23 1.81
C ARG A 168 -29.41 -2.59 3.03
N THR A 169 -28.74 -2.82 4.16
CA THR A 169 -29.45 -3.08 5.43
C THR A 169 -30.23 -1.84 5.88
N ALA A 170 -29.63 -0.65 5.79
CA ALA A 170 -30.33 0.60 6.10
C ALA A 170 -31.57 0.80 5.22
N ILE A 171 -31.51 0.49 3.92
CA ILE A 171 -32.67 0.55 3.02
C ILE A 171 -33.79 -0.38 3.48
N THR A 172 -33.47 -1.60 3.94
CA THR A 172 -34.45 -2.59 4.36
C THR A 172 -35.00 -2.37 5.77
N ARG A 173 -34.25 -1.69 6.62
CA ARG A 173 -34.58 -1.44 8.04
C ARG A 173 -34.81 0.03 8.36
N ALA A 174 -34.92 0.86 7.32
CA ALA A 174 -35.07 2.30 7.46
C ALA A 174 -36.16 2.70 8.44
N ARG A 175 -35.83 3.55 9.40
CA ARG A 175 -36.71 4.10 10.41
C ARG A 175 -36.91 5.60 10.25
N GLY A 176 -35.97 6.28 9.63
CA GLY A 176 -36.05 7.71 9.38
C GLY A 176 -37.10 8.09 8.33
N PRO A 177 -37.67 9.30 8.41
CA PRO A 177 -38.77 9.73 7.54
C PRO A 177 -38.37 9.74 6.05
N LEU A 178 -37.13 10.07 5.70
CA LEU A 178 -36.69 10.05 4.30
C LEU A 178 -36.64 8.63 3.74
N PHE A 179 -36.07 7.68 4.47
CA PHE A 179 -36.01 6.29 4.02
C PHE A 179 -37.41 5.63 4.00
N GLN A 180 -38.27 5.95 4.97
CA GLN A 180 -39.66 5.53 4.91
C GLN A 180 -40.32 6.01 3.62
N PHE A 181 -40.14 7.29 3.26
CA PHE A 181 -40.65 7.86 2.02
C PHE A 181 -40.06 7.20 0.78
N LEU A 182 -38.72 6.97 0.75
CA LEU A 182 -38.03 6.39 -0.40
C LEU A 182 -38.39 4.91 -0.61
N THR A 183 -38.62 4.18 0.45
CA THR A 183 -38.95 2.74 0.41
C THR A 183 -40.47 2.46 0.36
N GLU A 184 -41.29 3.47 0.63
CA GLU A 184 -42.74 3.36 0.51
C GLU A 184 -43.15 3.00 -0.92
N GLY A 185 -43.82 1.87 -1.09
CA GLY A 185 -44.21 1.32 -2.40
C GLY A 185 -43.27 0.24 -2.95
N SER A 186 -42.06 0.08 -2.47
CA SER A 186 -41.15 -1.00 -2.89
C SER A 186 -41.50 -2.35 -2.23
N LEU A 187 -42.11 -2.32 -1.05
CA LEU A 187 -42.52 -3.51 -0.28
C LEU A 187 -43.95 -4.02 -0.62
N GLN A 188 -44.72 -3.29 -1.43
CA GLN A 188 -46.13 -3.61 -1.73
C GLN A 188 -46.41 -4.11 -3.16
N ASN A 189 -45.39 -4.52 -3.92
CA ASN A 189 -45.60 -5.00 -5.30
C ASN A 189 -46.05 -6.47 -5.37
N THR A 190 -47.16 -6.82 -4.72
CA THR A 190 -47.82 -8.12 -4.93
C THR A 190 -49.20 -8.02 -5.59
N SER A 191 -49.70 -6.87 -5.98
CA SER A 191 -50.93 -6.77 -6.76
C SER A 191 -51.06 -5.48 -7.59
N GLY A 192 -50.85 -5.62 -8.86
CA GLY A 192 -51.58 -5.06 -10.01
C GLY A 192 -51.99 -3.58 -10.11
N SER A 193 -51.51 -2.66 -9.28
CA SER A 193 -51.86 -1.24 -9.37
C SER A 193 -50.71 -0.40 -9.88
N LYS A 194 -50.90 0.30 -11.02
CA LYS A 194 -49.93 1.16 -11.72
C LYS A 194 -49.51 2.44 -10.98
N ALA A 195 -49.81 2.59 -9.70
CA ALA A 195 -49.75 3.89 -9.02
C ALA A 195 -48.46 4.16 -8.20
N ASN A 196 -47.69 3.16 -7.80
CA ASN A 196 -46.52 3.39 -6.96
C ASN A 196 -45.23 3.07 -7.74
N ARG A 197 -44.59 4.10 -8.30
CA ARG A 197 -43.24 3.98 -8.88
C ARG A 197 -42.27 3.70 -7.75
N VAL A 198 -41.43 2.68 -7.93
CA VAL A 198 -40.25 2.42 -7.08
C VAL A 198 -39.38 3.68 -7.06
N LYS A 199 -39.12 4.22 -5.87
CA LYS A 199 -38.31 5.44 -5.72
C LYS A 199 -36.82 5.09 -5.50
N LEU A 200 -36.56 3.96 -4.84
CA LEU A 200 -35.23 3.46 -4.57
C LEU A 200 -35.16 1.96 -4.87
N ALA A 201 -34.24 1.54 -5.73
CA ALA A 201 -34.01 0.14 -6.06
C ALA A 201 -32.65 -0.32 -5.59
N SER A 202 -32.61 -1.47 -4.90
CA SER A 202 -31.36 -2.14 -4.54
C SER A 202 -31.27 -3.47 -5.29
N THR A 203 -30.17 -3.64 -6.04
CA THR A 203 -29.86 -4.85 -6.81
C THR A 203 -28.48 -5.39 -6.41
N LYS A 204 -28.13 -6.59 -6.88
CA LYS A 204 -26.76 -7.11 -6.65
C LYS A 204 -25.67 -6.20 -7.23
N LYS A 205 -25.97 -5.43 -8.27
CA LYS A 205 -24.98 -4.59 -8.97
C LYS A 205 -24.87 -3.17 -8.44
N GLY A 206 -25.86 -2.72 -7.64
CA GLY A 206 -25.85 -1.35 -7.15
C GLY A 206 -27.19 -0.90 -6.57
N ILE A 207 -27.28 0.38 -6.29
CA ILE A 207 -28.47 1.07 -5.75
C ILE A 207 -28.78 2.25 -6.66
N GLU A 208 -30.04 2.41 -7.03
CA GLU A 208 -30.51 3.47 -7.90
C GLU A 208 -31.61 4.27 -7.21
N ASN A 209 -31.46 5.58 -7.17
CA ASN A 209 -32.49 6.52 -6.70
C ASN A 209 -33.16 7.18 -7.90
N PHE A 210 -34.38 6.79 -8.20
CA PHE A 210 -35.13 7.28 -9.35
C PHE A 210 -35.65 8.71 -9.18
N LEU A 211 -35.67 9.27 -7.97
CA LEU A 211 -36.06 10.67 -7.76
C LEU A 211 -34.98 11.64 -8.18
N THR A 212 -33.73 11.30 -7.86
CA THR A 212 -32.55 12.11 -8.23
C THR A 212 -31.93 11.69 -9.56
N GLY A 213 -32.29 10.51 -10.08
CA GLY A 213 -31.64 9.86 -11.21
C GLY A 213 -30.23 9.37 -10.89
N SER A 214 -29.88 9.28 -9.61
CA SER A 214 -28.54 8.91 -9.16
C SER A 214 -28.39 7.40 -9.05
N ILE A 215 -27.20 6.91 -9.38
CA ILE A 215 -26.85 5.50 -9.32
C ILE A 215 -25.53 5.28 -8.58
N LEU A 216 -25.49 4.28 -7.71
CA LEU A 216 -24.30 3.77 -7.06
C LEU A 216 -24.04 2.34 -7.55
N GLU A 217 -22.94 2.13 -8.24
CA GLU A 217 -22.55 0.85 -8.84
C GLU A 217 -21.36 0.21 -8.13
N ILE A 218 -21.33 -1.12 -8.11
CA ILE A 218 -20.17 -1.91 -7.67
C ILE A 218 -19.35 -2.27 -8.90
N ARG A 219 -18.03 -2.01 -8.84
CA ARG A 219 -17.08 -2.31 -9.91
C ARG A 219 -15.85 -3.06 -9.37
N PRO A 220 -15.30 -4.02 -10.12
CA PRO A 220 -14.03 -4.63 -9.74
C PRO A 220 -12.90 -3.62 -9.86
N MET A 221 -11.90 -3.72 -8.99
CA MET A 221 -10.71 -2.86 -8.97
C MET A 221 -9.76 -3.25 -10.10
N SER A 222 -10.01 -2.69 -11.27
CA SER A 222 -9.20 -2.90 -12.49
C SER A 222 -9.28 -1.66 -13.36
N ILE A 223 -8.14 -1.15 -13.83
CA ILE A 223 -8.08 0.03 -14.72
C ILE A 223 -8.98 -0.15 -15.93
N ASN A 224 -8.95 -1.30 -16.59
CA ASN A 224 -9.77 -1.58 -17.77
C ASN A 224 -11.29 -1.45 -17.52
N LYS A 225 -11.75 -1.64 -16.27
CA LYS A 225 -13.17 -1.54 -15.90
C LYS A 225 -13.57 -0.17 -15.36
N LEU A 226 -12.59 0.63 -14.95
CA LEU A 226 -12.78 1.94 -14.34
C LEU A 226 -12.45 3.08 -15.31
N GLN A 227 -11.56 2.83 -16.27
CA GLN A 227 -11.17 3.81 -17.27
C GLN A 227 -12.36 4.22 -18.14
N GLY A 228 -12.50 5.52 -18.36
CA GLY A 228 -13.61 6.11 -19.14
C GLY A 228 -14.87 6.39 -18.34
N LEU A 229 -15.01 5.89 -17.11
CA LEU A 229 -16.08 6.31 -16.21
C LEU A 229 -15.85 7.76 -15.75
N ARG A 230 -16.96 8.43 -15.41
CA ARG A 230 -16.93 9.79 -14.84
C ARG A 230 -17.73 9.81 -13.54
N PRO A 231 -17.29 9.11 -12.52
CA PRO A 231 -18.01 9.05 -11.26
C PRO A 231 -17.87 10.39 -10.54
N MET A 232 -18.99 10.87 -10.01
CA MET A 232 -18.98 12.04 -9.12
C MET A 232 -18.46 11.67 -7.73
N ILE A 233 -18.84 10.51 -7.22
CA ILE A 233 -18.38 10.00 -5.93
C ILE A 233 -17.81 8.60 -6.14
N SER A 234 -16.64 8.35 -5.58
CA SER A 234 -15.96 7.05 -5.67
C SER A 234 -15.47 6.60 -4.31
N THR A 235 -15.77 5.36 -3.94
CA THR A 235 -15.10 4.67 -2.83
C THR A 235 -14.15 3.63 -3.40
N VAL A 236 -12.88 3.72 -2.97
CA VAL A 236 -11.82 2.75 -3.31
C VAL A 236 -11.41 2.07 -2.02
N ASP A 237 -11.92 0.86 -1.78
CA ASP A 237 -11.65 0.11 -0.55
C ASP A 237 -10.47 -0.84 -0.72
N GLU A 238 -9.66 -0.94 0.34
CA GLU A 238 -8.47 -1.81 0.42
C GLU A 238 -7.48 -1.62 -0.74
N TRP A 239 -7.26 -0.37 -1.17
CA TRP A 239 -6.34 -0.02 -2.26
C TRP A 239 -4.85 -0.32 -1.94
N LEU A 240 -4.49 -0.54 -0.66
CA LEU A 240 -3.18 -1.01 -0.22
C LEU A 240 -3.07 -2.53 -0.13
N SER A 241 -4.17 -3.27 -0.36
CA SER A 241 -4.13 -4.72 -0.23
C SER A 241 -3.56 -5.39 -1.48
N GLY A 242 -2.66 -6.27 -1.28
CA GLY A 242 -2.24 -7.42 -2.03
C GLY A 242 -1.85 -7.25 -3.49
N ASP A 243 -2.73 -7.54 -4.40
CA ASP A 243 -2.38 -7.82 -5.80
C ASP A 243 -2.59 -6.63 -6.75
N ILE A 244 -2.84 -5.43 -6.21
CA ILE A 244 -3.10 -4.24 -7.02
C ILE A 244 -1.77 -3.68 -7.52
N ARG A 245 -1.52 -3.89 -8.82
CA ARG A 245 -0.32 -3.41 -9.53
C ARG A 245 -0.51 -2.04 -10.16
N GLU A 246 -1.74 -1.54 -10.20
CA GLU A 246 -2.17 -0.40 -11.00
C GLU A 246 -2.59 0.76 -10.08
N ASP A 247 -2.34 1.98 -10.50
CA ASP A 247 -2.89 3.17 -9.84
C ASP A 247 -4.37 3.35 -10.18
N VAL A 248 -5.23 2.67 -9.44
CA VAL A 248 -6.68 2.70 -9.59
C VAL A 248 -7.26 4.07 -9.20
N VAL A 249 -6.70 4.71 -8.17
CA VAL A 249 -7.16 6.03 -7.70
C VAL A 249 -6.91 7.08 -8.77
N GLY A 250 -5.71 7.11 -9.34
CA GLY A 250 -5.36 8.01 -10.45
C GLY A 250 -6.20 7.77 -11.71
N ALA A 251 -6.50 6.50 -12.03
CA ALA A 251 -7.37 6.17 -13.17
C ALA A 251 -8.80 6.72 -13.01
N ILE A 252 -9.37 6.62 -11.80
CA ILE A 252 -10.69 7.19 -11.47
C ILE A 252 -10.62 8.72 -11.54
N GLU A 253 -9.58 9.34 -10.98
CA GLU A 253 -9.39 10.79 -10.98
C GLU A 253 -9.34 11.37 -12.39
N GLN A 254 -8.64 10.73 -13.33
CA GLN A 254 -8.58 11.15 -14.72
C GLN A 254 -9.97 11.25 -15.37
N GLY A 255 -10.88 10.34 -15.03
CA GLY A 255 -12.27 10.38 -15.48
C GLY A 255 -13.10 11.44 -14.75
N ALA A 256 -13.00 11.49 -13.44
CA ALA A 256 -13.75 12.36 -12.55
C ALA A 256 -13.35 13.84 -12.68
N SER A 257 -12.09 14.16 -12.98
CA SER A 257 -11.57 15.53 -13.12
C SER A 257 -12.25 16.37 -14.20
N LYS A 258 -13.03 15.74 -15.08
CA LYS A 258 -13.87 16.41 -16.06
C LYS A 258 -15.17 16.97 -15.46
N LEU A 259 -15.51 16.56 -14.24
CA LEU A 259 -16.66 17.05 -13.50
C LEU A 259 -16.26 18.31 -12.71
N ASP A 260 -17.23 19.18 -12.49
CA ASP A 260 -17.03 20.40 -11.70
C ASP A 260 -16.83 20.10 -10.21
N ASP A 261 -17.44 19.03 -9.74
CA ASP A 261 -17.39 18.58 -8.36
C ASP A 261 -17.31 17.06 -8.35
N TYR A 262 -16.25 16.52 -7.76
CA TYR A 262 -16.08 15.07 -7.56
C TYR A 262 -15.40 14.81 -6.23
N LEU A 263 -15.55 13.59 -5.72
CA LEU A 263 -14.92 13.13 -4.49
C LEU A 263 -14.48 11.67 -4.63
N ILE A 264 -13.23 11.41 -4.31
CA ILE A 264 -12.67 10.05 -4.20
C ILE A 264 -12.32 9.80 -2.73
N VAL A 265 -12.93 8.80 -2.13
CA VAL A 265 -12.66 8.34 -0.77
C VAL A 265 -11.90 7.02 -0.86
N ALA A 266 -10.59 7.07 -0.69
CA ALA A 266 -9.70 5.92 -0.72
C ALA A 266 -9.45 5.43 0.70
N ILE A 267 -10.03 4.30 1.07
CA ILE A 267 -9.95 3.71 2.41
C ILE A 267 -9.16 2.42 2.37
N SER A 268 -8.27 2.20 3.33
CA SER A 268 -7.52 0.94 3.46
C SER A 268 -6.99 0.75 4.88
N SER A 269 -6.69 -0.49 5.23
CA SER A 269 -5.69 -0.79 6.24
C SER A 269 -4.30 -0.85 5.60
N GLU A 270 -3.23 -0.81 6.42
CA GLU A 270 -1.88 -0.96 5.90
C GLU A 270 -1.73 -2.30 5.17
N GLY A 271 -1.13 -2.25 4.00
CA GLY A 271 -0.89 -3.44 3.18
C GLY A 271 0.32 -4.24 3.65
N THR A 272 0.35 -5.50 3.25
CA THR A 272 1.47 -6.42 3.48
C THR A 272 2.34 -6.62 2.25
N VAL A 273 1.98 -6.01 1.11
CA VAL A 273 2.77 -5.98 -0.11
C VAL A 273 3.64 -4.72 -0.11
N ARG A 274 4.90 -4.87 -0.51
CA ARG A 274 5.87 -3.78 -0.59
C ARG A 274 6.33 -3.54 -2.02
N ASN A 275 6.77 -2.31 -2.26
CA ASN A 275 7.31 -1.87 -3.55
C ASN A 275 6.28 -1.91 -4.70
N GLY A 276 4.99 -1.81 -4.37
CA GLY A 276 3.88 -1.75 -5.33
C GLY A 276 3.38 -0.32 -5.60
N SER A 277 2.30 -0.21 -6.38
CA SER A 277 1.63 1.07 -6.68
C SER A 277 1.16 1.80 -5.42
N GLY A 278 0.72 1.06 -4.40
CA GLY A 278 0.32 1.63 -3.11
C GLY A 278 1.45 2.35 -2.38
N ASP A 279 2.68 1.84 -2.44
CA ASP A 279 3.83 2.52 -1.83
C ASP A 279 4.20 3.79 -2.59
N THR A 280 4.06 3.82 -3.93
CA THR A 280 4.25 5.04 -4.73
C THR A 280 3.25 6.14 -4.31
N ILE A 281 1.98 5.78 -4.14
CA ILE A 281 0.95 6.72 -3.66
C ILE A 281 1.29 7.19 -2.23
N LYS A 282 1.69 6.29 -1.32
CA LYS A 282 2.09 6.68 0.04
C LYS A 282 3.27 7.65 0.07
N MET A 283 4.24 7.52 -0.84
CA MET A 283 5.33 8.48 -0.98
C MET A 283 4.82 9.86 -1.39
N GLU A 284 3.94 9.95 -2.40
CA GLU A 284 3.29 11.21 -2.77
C GLU A 284 2.52 11.83 -1.60
N LEU A 285 1.77 11.01 -0.84
CA LEU A 285 1.07 11.49 0.36
C LEU A 285 2.03 12.01 1.43
N GLN A 286 3.20 11.40 1.60
CA GLN A 286 4.24 11.87 2.52
C GLN A 286 4.83 13.22 2.07
N ASP A 287 5.07 13.41 0.77
CA ASP A 287 5.56 14.67 0.23
C ASP A 287 4.52 15.78 0.43
N ILE A 288 3.22 15.47 0.27
CA ILE A 288 2.13 16.41 0.58
C ILE A 288 2.10 16.74 2.08
N LEU A 289 2.20 15.74 2.97
CA LEU A 289 2.17 15.95 4.41
C LEU A 289 3.35 16.80 4.90
N LYS A 290 4.55 16.62 4.33
CA LYS A 290 5.74 17.40 4.67
C LYS A 290 5.76 18.81 4.07
N GLY A 291 4.88 19.09 3.10
CA GLY A 291 4.86 20.36 2.37
C GLY A 291 5.84 20.44 1.21
N ASP A 292 6.50 19.33 0.84
CA ASP A 292 7.38 19.23 -0.33
C ASP A 292 6.55 19.34 -1.63
N TYR A 293 5.30 18.90 -1.58
CA TYR A 293 4.30 19.07 -2.63
C TYR A 293 3.01 19.69 -2.05
N ILE A 294 2.69 20.91 -2.43
CA ILE A 294 1.50 21.62 -1.93
C ILE A 294 0.26 21.20 -2.73
N ASN A 295 -0.65 20.49 -2.08
CA ASN A 295 -1.93 20.10 -2.66
C ASN A 295 -3.07 20.26 -1.61
N PRO A 296 -3.83 21.36 -1.65
CA PRO A 296 -4.90 21.63 -0.69
C PRO A 296 -6.17 20.78 -0.94
N HIS A 297 -6.25 20.08 -2.08
CA HIS A 297 -7.43 19.31 -2.48
C HIS A 297 -7.43 17.88 -1.95
N VAL A 298 -6.42 17.50 -1.17
CA VAL A 298 -6.26 16.16 -0.61
C VAL A 298 -6.33 16.22 0.91
N SER A 299 -7.17 15.40 1.52
CA SER A 299 -7.20 15.14 2.96
C SER A 299 -6.54 13.79 3.25
N ILE A 300 -5.61 13.74 4.23
CA ILE A 300 -4.77 12.57 4.48
C ILE A 300 -4.83 12.17 5.94
N TRP A 301 -5.48 11.06 6.24
CA TRP A 301 -5.53 10.48 7.58
C TRP A 301 -4.81 9.15 7.58
N HIS A 302 -3.56 9.15 8.02
CA HIS A 302 -2.72 7.96 8.08
C HIS A 302 -2.43 7.59 9.55
N TYR A 303 -3.23 6.70 10.09
CA TYR A 303 -3.15 6.20 11.47
C TYR A 303 -2.23 4.97 11.53
N LYS A 304 -1.21 5.04 12.36
CA LYS A 304 -0.25 3.94 12.59
C LYS A 304 0.51 4.18 13.89
N LEU A 305 1.21 3.20 14.40
CA LEU A 305 2.23 3.41 15.41
C LEU A 305 3.49 4.03 14.78
N ASP A 306 4.23 4.80 15.55
CA ASP A 306 5.48 5.41 15.11
C ASP A 306 6.67 4.43 15.19
N SER A 307 6.60 3.44 16.09
CA SER A 307 7.64 2.43 16.26
C SER A 307 7.08 1.06 16.69
N LEU A 308 7.91 0.01 16.59
CA LEU A 308 7.55 -1.36 17.02
C LEU A 308 7.40 -1.47 18.54
N GLU A 309 8.13 -0.68 19.31
CA GLU A 309 8.08 -0.69 20.78
C GLU A 309 6.69 -0.30 21.29
N GLU A 310 5.99 0.59 20.56
CA GLU A 310 4.64 1.05 20.92
C GLU A 310 3.58 -0.06 20.81
N VAL A 311 3.88 -1.19 20.15
CA VAL A 311 2.97 -2.35 20.08
C VAL A 311 2.65 -2.89 21.46
N ASN A 312 3.61 -2.84 22.37
CA ASN A 312 3.46 -3.34 23.75
C ASN A 312 2.95 -2.28 24.74
N ASP A 313 2.61 -1.09 24.24
CA ASP A 313 2.05 0.00 25.07
C ASP A 313 0.59 0.29 24.67
N PRO A 314 -0.40 -0.22 25.43
CA PRO A 314 -1.81 0.01 25.14
C PRO A 314 -2.22 1.49 25.04
N SER A 315 -1.50 2.41 25.71
CA SER A 315 -1.78 3.85 25.66
C SER A 315 -1.47 4.47 24.30
N MET A 316 -0.64 3.81 23.47
CA MET A 316 -0.27 4.24 22.13
C MET A 316 -1.17 3.69 21.01
N TRP A 317 -1.98 2.66 21.30
CA TRP A 317 -2.76 1.97 20.25
C TRP A 317 -3.78 2.87 19.54
N GLU A 318 -4.24 3.92 20.21
CA GLU A 318 -5.13 4.91 19.59
C GLU A 318 -4.49 5.65 18.41
N LYS A 319 -3.15 5.74 18.35
CA LYS A 319 -2.42 6.27 17.18
C LYS A 319 -2.72 5.49 15.89
N ALA A 320 -2.95 4.18 15.99
CA ALA A 320 -3.28 3.31 14.86
C ALA A 320 -4.79 3.08 14.72
N GLN A 321 -5.52 3.08 15.84
CA GLN A 321 -6.94 2.76 15.91
C GLN A 321 -7.72 3.84 16.70
N PRO A 322 -8.12 4.93 16.05
CA PRO A 322 -8.81 6.05 16.72
C PRO A 322 -10.18 5.66 17.30
N ASN A 323 -10.70 4.49 16.95
CA ASN A 323 -11.99 3.97 17.41
C ASN A 323 -11.85 2.79 18.37
N ILE A 324 -10.66 2.56 18.95
CA ILE A 324 -10.46 1.54 19.96
C ILE A 324 -11.33 1.82 21.19
N GLY A 325 -11.88 0.78 21.79
CA GLY A 325 -12.87 0.90 22.85
C GLY A 325 -14.31 1.17 22.37
N LYS A 326 -14.49 1.52 21.07
CA LYS A 326 -15.81 1.77 20.45
C LYS A 326 -16.19 0.72 19.42
N THR A 327 -15.33 0.46 18.44
CA THR A 327 -15.55 -0.52 17.36
C THR A 327 -14.81 -1.83 17.58
N VAL A 328 -13.76 -1.80 18.35
CA VAL A 328 -12.94 -2.95 18.74
C VAL A 328 -12.43 -2.72 20.17
N THR A 329 -12.37 -3.79 20.97
CA THR A 329 -11.97 -3.69 22.38
C THR A 329 -10.46 -3.72 22.55
N TYR A 330 -9.96 -3.15 23.65
CA TYR A 330 -8.55 -3.27 24.05
C TYR A 330 -8.13 -4.72 24.27
N ASP A 331 -9.04 -5.57 24.82
CA ASP A 331 -8.79 -6.99 25.01
C ASP A 331 -8.52 -7.71 23.67
N THR A 332 -9.25 -7.35 22.61
CA THR A 332 -9.01 -7.88 21.26
C THR A 332 -7.60 -7.52 20.78
N TYR A 333 -7.18 -6.27 20.99
CA TYR A 333 -5.82 -5.83 20.62
C TYR A 333 -4.75 -6.55 21.44
N GLN A 334 -4.97 -6.74 22.74
CA GLN A 334 -4.05 -7.48 23.60
C GLN A 334 -3.87 -8.93 23.12
N LEU A 335 -4.97 -9.60 22.76
CA LEU A 335 -4.91 -10.96 22.19
C LEU A 335 -4.18 -11.00 20.84
N ASP A 336 -4.34 -9.98 20.00
CA ASP A 336 -3.62 -9.86 18.74
C ASP A 336 -2.10 -9.66 18.97
N VAL A 337 -1.69 -8.87 19.98
CA VAL A 337 -0.27 -8.73 20.39
C VAL A 337 0.29 -10.07 20.83
N GLU A 338 -0.37 -10.77 21.75
CA GLU A 338 0.08 -12.09 22.22
C GLU A 338 0.17 -13.10 21.07
N ARG A 339 -0.76 -13.03 20.12
CA ARG A 339 -0.73 -13.90 18.94
C ARG A 339 0.44 -13.55 18.02
N ALA A 340 0.76 -12.26 17.85
CA ALA A 340 1.90 -11.82 17.06
C ALA A 340 3.24 -12.28 17.63
N GLU A 341 3.33 -12.38 18.98
CA GLU A 341 4.51 -12.90 19.67
C GLU A 341 4.66 -14.43 19.54
N LYS A 342 3.54 -15.15 19.67
CA LYS A 342 3.53 -16.63 19.72
C LYS A 342 3.45 -17.29 18.34
N ALA A 343 2.98 -16.59 17.30
CA ALA A 343 2.74 -17.14 15.98
C ALA A 343 3.42 -16.29 14.89
N PRO A 344 4.68 -16.56 14.53
CA PRO A 344 5.44 -15.80 13.55
C PRO A 344 4.71 -15.63 12.21
N ALA A 345 3.98 -16.65 11.76
CA ALA A 345 3.18 -16.59 10.52
C ALA A 345 2.05 -15.56 10.54
N ALA A 346 1.52 -15.20 11.72
CA ALA A 346 0.46 -14.20 11.86
C ALA A 346 1.00 -12.80 12.19
N ARG A 347 2.25 -12.69 12.64
CA ARG A 347 2.85 -11.44 13.16
C ARG A 347 2.78 -10.32 12.15
N ASN A 348 3.27 -10.55 10.94
CA ASN A 348 3.35 -9.49 9.92
C ASN A 348 1.97 -8.97 9.52
N ASP A 349 0.97 -9.85 9.39
CA ASP A 349 -0.41 -9.43 9.08
C ASP A 349 -1.03 -8.62 10.22
N ILE A 350 -0.80 -9.02 11.47
CA ILE A 350 -1.29 -8.30 12.66
C ILE A 350 -0.62 -6.94 12.76
N LEU A 351 0.72 -6.85 12.65
CA LEU A 351 1.46 -5.60 12.75
C LEU A 351 1.05 -4.61 11.65
N ALA A 352 0.88 -5.07 10.42
CA ALA A 352 0.40 -4.23 9.33
C ALA A 352 -1.05 -3.80 9.54
N LYS A 353 -1.98 -4.73 9.75
CA LYS A 353 -3.41 -4.45 9.70
C LYS A 353 -4.00 -3.87 10.99
N ARG A 354 -3.38 -4.13 12.15
CA ARG A 354 -3.83 -3.59 13.44
C ARG A 354 -3.08 -2.36 13.88
N PHE A 355 -1.78 -2.31 13.58
CA PHE A 355 -0.91 -1.26 14.09
C PHE A 355 -0.39 -0.30 13.00
N GLY A 356 -0.72 -0.57 11.73
CA GLY A 356 -0.28 0.26 10.61
C GLY A 356 1.24 0.23 10.38
N ILE A 357 1.95 -0.74 10.99
CA ILE A 357 3.38 -0.90 10.81
C ILE A 357 3.61 -1.62 9.49
N PRO A 358 4.32 -1.01 8.53
CA PRO A 358 4.56 -1.62 7.24
C PRO A 358 5.36 -2.92 7.37
N MET A 359 4.69 -4.05 7.17
CA MET A 359 5.30 -5.39 7.24
C MET A 359 4.99 -6.16 5.95
N GLU A 360 5.82 -7.11 5.62
CA GLU A 360 5.56 -8.01 4.50
C GLU A 360 4.69 -9.20 4.96
N GLY A 361 3.59 -9.49 4.24
CA GLY A 361 2.49 -10.35 4.72
C GLY A 361 2.63 -11.84 4.44
N TYR A 362 3.84 -12.34 4.10
CA TYR A 362 4.08 -13.76 3.85
C TYR A 362 4.99 -14.37 4.90
N THR A 363 4.92 -15.70 5.06
CA THR A 363 5.94 -16.44 5.78
C THR A 363 7.20 -16.37 4.93
N TYR A 364 7.94 -15.28 5.08
CA TYR A 364 9.22 -15.14 4.43
C TYR A 364 10.21 -16.12 5.05
N PHE A 365 11.18 -16.51 4.25
CA PHE A 365 12.20 -17.42 4.70
C PHE A 365 13.07 -16.79 5.79
N PHE A 366 13.35 -15.50 5.67
CA PHE A 366 14.04 -14.71 6.69
C PHE A 366 13.06 -13.78 7.42
N THR A 367 13.22 -13.61 8.73
CA THR A 367 12.47 -12.63 9.52
C THR A 367 12.93 -11.21 9.18
N TYR A 368 12.14 -10.20 9.56
CA TYR A 368 12.54 -8.81 9.35
C TYR A 368 13.88 -8.49 10.02
N GLU A 369 14.08 -8.95 11.26
CA GLU A 369 15.31 -8.73 12.03
C GLU A 369 16.54 -9.33 11.34
N GLU A 370 16.39 -10.46 10.66
CA GLU A 370 17.44 -11.13 9.89
C GLU A 370 17.80 -10.37 8.61
N THR A 371 16.90 -9.52 8.10
CA THR A 371 17.14 -8.72 6.88
C THR A 371 17.79 -7.37 7.16
N ILE A 372 18.00 -7.00 8.42
CA ILE A 372 18.61 -5.72 8.77
C ILE A 372 20.11 -5.75 8.50
N PRO A 373 20.66 -4.83 7.66
CA PRO A 373 22.08 -4.74 7.41
C PRO A 373 22.90 -4.48 8.69
N LYS A 374 24.02 -5.17 8.84
CA LYS A 374 24.93 -5.01 9.97
C LYS A 374 26.29 -4.55 9.45
N ARG A 375 26.86 -3.48 10.02
CA ARG A 375 28.19 -3.01 9.65
C ARG A 375 29.24 -4.05 9.99
N PHE A 376 30.16 -4.29 9.06
CA PHE A 376 31.31 -5.16 9.25
C PHE A 376 32.56 -4.57 8.59
N ARG A 377 33.72 -5.19 8.85
CA ARG A 377 34.99 -4.78 8.25
C ARG A 377 35.06 -5.19 6.78
N ALA A 378 35.82 -4.45 5.98
CA ALA A 378 36.10 -4.82 4.60
C ALA A 378 36.72 -6.22 4.49
N PHE A 379 36.42 -6.92 3.40
CA PHE A 379 36.89 -8.28 3.12
C PHE A 379 38.05 -8.32 2.12
N THR A 380 38.69 -7.19 1.86
CA THR A 380 39.85 -7.06 0.93
C THR A 380 40.93 -8.08 1.23
N GLY A 381 41.30 -8.85 0.23
CA GLY A 381 42.37 -9.88 0.33
C GLY A 381 41.96 -11.17 1.08
N LEU A 382 40.68 -11.33 1.41
CA LEU A 382 40.23 -12.54 2.10
C LEU A 382 39.69 -13.59 1.11
N PRO A 383 39.88 -14.89 1.43
CA PRO A 383 39.32 -15.96 0.63
C PRO A 383 37.79 -15.96 0.69
N CYS A 384 37.13 -16.19 -0.45
CA CYS A 384 35.68 -16.27 -0.54
C CYS A 384 35.21 -17.36 -1.53
N ALA A 385 33.97 -17.77 -1.35
CA ALA A 385 33.22 -18.52 -2.34
C ALA A 385 32.27 -17.56 -3.08
N MET A 386 32.27 -17.61 -4.40
CA MET A 386 31.36 -16.87 -5.25
C MET A 386 30.19 -17.77 -5.66
N GLY A 387 28.99 -17.24 -5.69
CA GLY A 387 27.82 -17.89 -6.28
C GLY A 387 27.20 -17.00 -7.35
N ALA A 388 26.58 -17.60 -8.35
CA ALA A 388 25.96 -16.88 -9.44
C ALA A 388 24.59 -17.45 -9.81
N ASP A 389 23.59 -16.57 -9.85
CA ASP A 389 22.28 -16.80 -10.47
C ASP A 389 22.15 -15.89 -11.70
N LEU A 390 22.23 -16.51 -12.91
CA LEU A 390 22.43 -15.80 -14.15
C LEU A 390 21.12 -15.61 -14.93
N SER A 391 20.80 -14.37 -15.21
CA SER A 391 19.62 -13.94 -15.98
C SER A 391 20.03 -13.15 -17.23
N GLN A 392 19.21 -13.18 -18.28
CA GLN A 392 19.44 -12.42 -19.52
C GLN A 392 18.86 -10.99 -19.49
N GLY A 393 18.36 -10.50 -18.33
CA GLY A 393 18.00 -9.09 -18.15
C GLY A 393 16.57 -8.82 -17.70
N ASP A 394 15.66 -9.79 -17.68
CA ASP A 394 14.31 -9.66 -17.10
C ASP A 394 14.35 -9.80 -15.57
N ASP A 395 15.35 -10.50 -15.05
CA ASP A 395 15.68 -10.66 -13.64
C ASP A 395 17.08 -10.12 -13.35
N PHE A 396 17.52 -10.09 -12.07
CA PHE A 396 18.89 -9.78 -11.77
C PHE A 396 19.81 -10.91 -12.27
N CYS A 397 20.91 -10.53 -12.91
CA CYS A 397 22.07 -11.38 -12.99
C CYS A 397 22.88 -11.11 -11.72
N ALA A 398 22.84 -12.05 -10.76
CA ALA A 398 23.31 -11.82 -9.40
C ALA A 398 24.56 -12.64 -9.06
N PHE A 399 25.51 -11.98 -8.45
CA PHE A 399 26.71 -12.61 -7.87
C PHE A 399 26.76 -12.33 -6.38
N THR A 400 27.03 -13.36 -5.56
CA THR A 400 27.19 -13.21 -4.13
C THR A 400 28.51 -13.86 -3.67
N PHE A 401 29.26 -13.10 -2.88
CA PHE A 401 30.56 -13.51 -2.33
C PHE A 401 30.40 -13.82 -0.85
N LEU A 402 30.73 -15.03 -0.43
CA LEU A 402 30.72 -15.51 0.95
C LEU A 402 32.15 -15.61 1.50
N PHE A 403 32.43 -14.83 2.52
CA PHE A 403 33.72 -14.78 3.20
C PHE A 403 33.63 -15.54 4.52
N PRO A 404 34.24 -16.74 4.64
CA PRO A 404 34.25 -17.48 5.89
C PRO A 404 34.93 -16.70 7.01
N ARG A 405 34.35 -16.75 8.20
CA ARG A 405 34.88 -16.06 9.39
C ARG A 405 35.37 -17.06 10.43
N PRO A 406 36.37 -16.69 11.27
CA PRO A 406 36.93 -17.58 12.29
C PRO A 406 35.90 -18.12 13.28
N ASN A 407 34.76 -17.44 13.48
CA ASN A 407 33.68 -17.85 14.36
C ASN A 407 32.70 -18.85 13.72
N GLY A 408 32.95 -19.29 12.48
CA GLY A 408 32.06 -20.19 11.74
C GLY A 408 30.93 -19.51 10.96
N GLY A 409 30.85 -18.18 11.00
CA GLY A 409 29.88 -17.40 10.22
C GLY A 409 30.46 -16.92 8.89
N PHE A 410 29.68 -16.08 8.20
CA PHE A 410 30.08 -15.51 6.91
C PHE A 410 29.85 -14.01 6.84
N GLY A 411 30.79 -13.33 6.18
CA GLY A 411 30.53 -12.03 5.58
C GLY A 411 29.92 -12.21 4.20
N VAL A 412 29.00 -11.35 3.80
CA VAL A 412 28.28 -11.45 2.53
C VAL A 412 28.40 -10.14 1.77
N LYS A 413 28.85 -10.20 0.52
CA LYS A 413 28.80 -9.10 -0.45
C LYS A 413 28.06 -9.56 -1.68
N THR A 414 27.32 -8.66 -2.29
CA THR A 414 26.57 -8.98 -3.52
C THR A 414 26.77 -7.90 -4.57
N ARG A 415 26.75 -8.32 -5.85
CA ARG A 415 26.74 -7.45 -7.02
C ARG A 415 25.76 -8.00 -8.03
N SER A 416 24.93 -7.15 -8.59
CA SER A 416 23.91 -7.55 -9.55
C SER A 416 23.90 -6.65 -10.77
N TYR A 417 23.39 -7.18 -11.86
CA TYR A 417 23.27 -6.51 -13.15
C TYR A 417 21.83 -6.54 -13.63
N ILE A 418 21.41 -5.44 -14.25
CA ILE A 418 20.08 -5.28 -14.86
C ILE A 418 20.20 -4.39 -16.10
N THR A 419 19.32 -4.55 -17.07
CA THR A 419 19.29 -3.65 -18.23
C THR A 419 18.60 -2.33 -17.91
N GLU A 420 19.01 -1.25 -18.59
CA GLU A 420 18.32 0.05 -18.52
C GLU A 420 16.85 -0.07 -18.91
N HIS A 421 16.55 -0.87 -19.91
CA HIS A 421 15.18 -1.11 -20.35
C HIS A 421 14.29 -1.72 -19.25
N THR A 422 14.80 -2.67 -18.48
CA THR A 422 14.07 -3.26 -17.35
C THR A 422 13.92 -2.25 -16.21
N LEU A 423 14.95 -1.46 -15.92
CA LEU A 423 14.89 -0.38 -14.93
C LEU A 423 13.80 0.66 -15.26
N MET A 424 13.66 1.05 -16.53
CA MET A 424 12.66 2.03 -16.97
C MET A 424 11.22 1.56 -16.82
N LYS A 425 10.98 0.24 -16.85
CA LYS A 425 9.63 -0.35 -16.66
C LYS A 425 9.17 -0.40 -15.21
N LEU A 426 10.07 -0.16 -14.26
CA LEU A 426 9.74 -0.27 -12.84
C LEU A 426 8.86 0.89 -12.36
N PRO A 427 7.94 0.64 -11.38
CA PRO A 427 7.24 1.69 -10.66
C PRO A 427 8.18 2.69 -10.00
N GLY A 428 7.73 3.93 -9.78
CA GLY A 428 8.57 5.01 -9.23
C GLY A 428 9.26 4.67 -7.91
N ALA A 429 8.54 4.06 -6.96
CA ALA A 429 9.10 3.62 -5.68
C ALA A 429 10.24 2.59 -5.85
N MET A 430 10.09 1.66 -6.80
CA MET A 430 11.14 0.69 -7.11
C MET A 430 12.36 1.33 -7.75
N ARG A 431 12.16 2.31 -8.65
CA ARG A 431 13.29 3.03 -9.26
C ARG A 431 14.14 3.76 -8.23
N LEU A 432 13.53 4.38 -7.22
CA LEU A 432 14.26 5.02 -6.12
C LEU A 432 15.06 4.01 -5.32
N LYS A 433 14.48 2.85 -5.01
CA LYS A 433 15.17 1.77 -4.31
C LYS A 433 16.35 1.21 -5.12
N TYR A 434 16.18 1.04 -6.43
CA TYR A 434 17.27 0.62 -7.31
C TYR A 434 18.36 1.70 -7.44
N GLN A 435 18.01 2.98 -7.31
CA GLN A 435 19.00 4.05 -7.22
C GLN A 435 19.85 3.95 -5.94
N GLU A 436 19.25 3.55 -4.81
CA GLU A 436 19.99 3.24 -3.59
C GLU A 436 21.01 2.12 -3.82
N PHE A 437 20.59 1.02 -4.46
CA PHE A 437 21.48 -0.11 -4.79
C PHE A 437 22.62 0.30 -5.73
N ARG A 438 22.37 1.21 -6.66
CA ARG A 438 23.41 1.79 -7.51
C ARG A 438 24.40 2.64 -6.71
N ASN A 439 23.89 3.46 -5.81
CA ASN A 439 24.72 4.35 -4.99
C ASN A 439 25.66 3.58 -4.04
N GLU A 440 25.25 2.41 -3.56
CA GLU A 440 26.09 1.51 -2.76
C GLU A 440 26.96 0.56 -3.59
N ASN A 441 26.94 0.70 -4.93
CA ASN A 441 27.67 -0.14 -5.89
C ASN A 441 27.33 -1.64 -5.83
N SER A 442 26.11 -1.99 -5.40
CA SER A 442 25.61 -3.37 -5.40
C SER A 442 24.80 -3.72 -6.65
N LEU A 443 24.30 -2.71 -7.38
CA LEU A 443 23.57 -2.87 -8.65
C LEU A 443 24.24 -2.08 -9.77
N HIS A 444 24.61 -2.77 -10.85
CA HIS A 444 25.09 -2.18 -12.09
C HIS A 444 24.01 -2.21 -13.17
N VAL A 445 23.80 -1.07 -13.85
CA VAL A 445 22.81 -0.94 -14.93
C VAL A 445 23.53 -0.90 -16.25
N MET A 446 23.31 -1.92 -17.07
CA MET A 446 23.90 -2.05 -18.40
C MET A 446 22.97 -1.53 -19.49
N ASN A 447 23.55 -1.03 -20.56
CA ASN A 447 22.79 -0.52 -21.70
C ASN A 447 22.10 -1.67 -22.46
N GLY A 448 20.97 -1.36 -23.12
CA GLY A 448 20.29 -2.32 -23.99
C GLY A 448 19.08 -2.99 -23.37
N THR A 449 18.60 -4.05 -24.03
CA THR A 449 17.41 -4.82 -23.67
C THR A 449 17.72 -6.22 -23.13
N VAL A 450 18.94 -6.70 -23.37
CA VAL A 450 19.46 -8.01 -22.94
C VAL A 450 20.87 -7.80 -22.38
N LEU A 451 21.21 -8.52 -21.32
CA LEU A 451 22.55 -8.47 -20.74
C LEU A 451 23.53 -9.23 -21.63
N ASP A 452 24.65 -8.59 -21.98
CA ASP A 452 25.79 -9.25 -22.60
C ASP A 452 26.61 -9.96 -21.51
N MET A 453 26.67 -11.28 -21.55
CA MET A 453 27.37 -12.07 -20.53
C MET A 453 28.88 -11.85 -20.54
N MET A 454 29.45 -11.39 -21.63
CA MET A 454 30.89 -11.06 -21.69
C MET A 454 31.16 -9.72 -20.99
N GLU A 455 30.33 -8.69 -21.21
CA GLU A 455 30.42 -7.43 -20.46
C GLU A 455 30.18 -7.65 -18.96
N VAL A 456 29.23 -8.52 -18.60
CA VAL A 456 29.00 -8.91 -17.20
C VAL A 456 30.23 -9.60 -16.62
N PHE A 457 30.86 -10.49 -17.37
CA PHE A 457 32.09 -11.17 -16.94
C PHE A 457 33.21 -10.18 -16.65
N GLU A 458 33.48 -9.27 -17.58
CA GLU A 458 34.53 -8.27 -17.46
C GLU A 458 34.33 -7.38 -16.21
N ASP A 459 33.11 -6.88 -16.01
CA ASP A 459 32.79 -6.06 -14.82
C ASP A 459 32.88 -6.85 -13.50
N VAL A 460 32.50 -8.14 -13.48
CA VAL A 460 32.65 -8.99 -12.28
C VAL A 460 34.14 -9.25 -12.00
N ASP A 461 34.94 -9.53 -13.03
CA ASP A 461 36.36 -9.77 -12.88
C ASP A 461 37.07 -8.51 -12.38
N ASP A 462 36.81 -7.36 -12.98
CA ASP A 462 37.30 -6.06 -12.51
C ASP A 462 36.91 -5.82 -11.04
N HIS A 463 35.67 -6.10 -10.68
CA HIS A 463 35.19 -5.96 -9.30
C HIS A 463 35.93 -6.87 -8.32
N ILE A 464 36.25 -8.11 -8.71
CA ILE A 464 37.02 -9.05 -7.91
C ILE A 464 38.46 -8.52 -7.72
N GLN A 465 39.07 -8.04 -8.81
CA GLN A 465 40.44 -7.51 -8.79
C GLN A 465 40.54 -6.21 -7.96
N ASP A 466 39.63 -5.26 -8.16
CA ASP A 466 39.60 -3.99 -7.44
C ASP A 466 39.44 -4.17 -5.92
N ASN A 467 38.65 -5.16 -5.52
CA ASN A 467 38.42 -5.50 -4.11
C ASN A 467 39.43 -6.53 -3.58
N GLN A 468 40.32 -7.06 -4.45
CA GLN A 468 41.31 -8.08 -4.12
C GLN A 468 40.68 -9.33 -3.49
N TYR A 469 39.52 -9.78 -4.00
CA TYR A 469 38.87 -10.98 -3.49
C TYR A 469 39.64 -12.23 -3.95
N ASP A 470 39.93 -13.15 -3.02
CA ASP A 470 40.55 -14.45 -3.31
C ASP A 470 39.44 -15.49 -3.50
N VAL A 471 38.89 -15.58 -4.74
CA VAL A 471 37.81 -16.49 -5.06
C VAL A 471 38.33 -17.92 -5.20
N ARG A 472 38.06 -18.78 -4.21
CA ARG A 472 38.53 -20.18 -4.15
C ARG A 472 37.48 -21.20 -4.59
N ALA A 473 36.23 -20.81 -4.64
CA ALA A 473 35.13 -21.65 -5.09
C ALA A 473 34.12 -20.83 -5.87
N PHE A 474 33.49 -21.45 -6.87
CA PHE A 474 32.46 -20.83 -7.70
C PHE A 474 31.27 -21.78 -7.87
N GLY A 475 30.13 -21.45 -7.27
CA GLY A 475 28.85 -22.15 -7.40
C GLY A 475 27.93 -21.47 -8.41
N TYR A 476 27.22 -22.23 -9.23
CA TYR A 476 26.31 -21.65 -10.21
C TYR A 476 25.15 -22.57 -10.57
N ASP A 477 23.97 -21.98 -10.86
CA ASP A 477 22.90 -22.69 -11.54
C ASP A 477 23.25 -22.84 -13.03
N PRO A 478 23.13 -24.05 -13.59
CA PRO A 478 23.44 -24.30 -15.00
C PRO A 478 22.56 -23.56 -16.02
N TYR A 479 21.43 -23.01 -15.60
CA TYR A 479 20.55 -22.27 -16.49
C TYR A 479 21.22 -20.94 -16.93
N ASN A 480 21.33 -20.71 -18.24
CA ASN A 480 22.00 -19.55 -18.84
C ASN A 480 23.51 -19.35 -18.50
N ALA A 481 24.17 -20.30 -17.82
CA ALA A 481 25.51 -20.12 -17.30
C ALA A 481 26.65 -20.51 -18.26
N ALA A 482 26.37 -21.20 -19.37
CA ALA A 482 27.39 -21.87 -20.20
C ALA A 482 28.49 -20.91 -20.71
N GLU A 483 28.14 -19.72 -21.14
CA GLU A 483 29.08 -18.74 -21.71
C GLU A 483 29.97 -18.14 -20.62
N PHE A 484 29.37 -17.69 -19.52
CA PHE A 484 30.10 -17.14 -18.39
C PHE A 484 31.06 -18.16 -17.76
N VAL A 485 30.57 -19.38 -17.51
CA VAL A 485 31.38 -20.45 -16.89
C VAL A 485 32.55 -20.86 -17.78
N LYS A 486 32.34 -20.97 -19.09
CA LYS A 486 33.43 -21.27 -20.03
C LYS A 486 34.52 -20.20 -20.01
N ARG A 487 34.11 -18.93 -19.91
CA ARG A 487 35.06 -17.83 -19.83
C ARG A 487 35.82 -17.86 -18.48
N TRP A 488 35.09 -18.09 -17.38
CA TRP A 488 35.66 -18.25 -16.05
C TRP A 488 36.71 -19.36 -16.00
N GLU A 489 36.40 -20.56 -16.54
CA GLU A 489 37.33 -21.69 -16.63
C GLU A 489 38.60 -21.35 -17.42
N SER A 490 38.43 -20.60 -18.50
CA SER A 490 39.57 -20.21 -19.35
C SER A 490 40.54 -19.29 -18.64
N GLU A 491 40.09 -18.41 -17.76
CA GLU A 491 40.90 -17.41 -17.09
C GLU A 491 41.35 -17.81 -15.68
N ASN A 492 40.48 -18.50 -14.94
CA ASN A 492 40.73 -18.86 -13.55
C ASN A 492 41.00 -20.37 -13.36
N GLY A 493 40.90 -21.15 -14.40
CA GLY A 493 41.03 -22.62 -14.34
C GLY A 493 39.77 -23.34 -13.85
N PRO A 494 39.75 -24.68 -13.93
CA PRO A 494 38.56 -25.50 -13.62
C PRO A 494 38.36 -25.80 -12.14
N TYR A 495 39.27 -25.40 -11.27
CA TYR A 495 39.24 -25.75 -9.85
C TYR A 495 38.19 -24.94 -9.10
N GLY A 496 37.52 -25.58 -8.14
CA GLY A 496 36.52 -24.94 -7.29
C GLY A 496 35.19 -24.63 -7.94
N ILE A 497 35.00 -25.00 -9.21
CA ILE A 497 33.73 -24.79 -9.93
C ILE A 497 32.73 -25.89 -9.55
N VAL A 498 31.58 -25.49 -9.03
CA VAL A 498 30.54 -26.41 -8.54
C VAL A 498 29.21 -26.09 -9.22
N LYS A 499 28.67 -27.06 -9.93
CA LYS A 499 27.36 -26.98 -10.54
C LYS A 499 26.27 -27.26 -9.48
N VAL A 500 25.40 -26.29 -9.24
CA VAL A 500 24.28 -26.39 -8.31
C VAL A 500 22.98 -26.53 -9.08
N GLN A 501 22.33 -27.68 -8.99
CA GLN A 501 21.04 -27.88 -9.64
C GLN A 501 19.91 -27.35 -8.75
N GLN A 502 19.08 -26.48 -9.30
CA GLN A 502 17.89 -25.99 -8.59
C GLN A 502 16.86 -27.12 -8.40
N GLY A 503 16.30 -27.20 -7.19
CA GLY A 503 15.25 -28.15 -6.86
C GLY A 503 15.14 -28.40 -5.37
N ALA A 504 13.94 -28.74 -4.87
CA ALA A 504 13.68 -28.90 -3.43
C ALA A 504 14.64 -29.91 -2.75
N ARG A 505 15.11 -30.94 -3.45
CA ARG A 505 16.06 -31.91 -2.90
C ARG A 505 17.48 -31.36 -2.71
N THR A 506 17.93 -30.51 -3.62
CA THR A 506 19.29 -29.93 -3.59
C THR A 506 19.36 -28.69 -2.75
N GLU A 507 18.31 -27.87 -2.74
CA GLU A 507 18.25 -26.60 -2.02
C GLU A 507 17.92 -26.75 -0.53
N SER A 508 17.15 -27.80 -0.14
CA SER A 508 16.58 -27.93 1.21
C SER A 508 17.63 -27.89 2.35
N VAL A 509 18.75 -28.63 2.19
CA VAL A 509 19.80 -28.66 3.22
C VAL A 509 20.58 -27.35 3.26
N PRO A 510 21.11 -26.80 2.15
CA PRO A 510 21.79 -25.50 2.16
C PRO A 510 20.92 -24.36 2.69
N LEU A 511 19.66 -24.30 2.29
CA LEU A 511 18.70 -23.30 2.80
C LEU A 511 18.50 -23.43 4.31
N GLY A 512 18.31 -24.65 4.82
CA GLY A 512 18.16 -24.88 6.26
C GLY A 512 19.39 -24.45 7.06
N GLU A 513 20.60 -24.68 6.54
CA GLU A 513 21.84 -24.28 7.17
C GLU A 513 22.04 -22.75 7.12
N LEU A 514 21.77 -22.10 5.97
CA LEU A 514 21.80 -20.65 5.83
C LEU A 514 20.78 -19.98 6.75
N LYS A 515 19.58 -20.56 6.89
CA LYS A 515 18.57 -20.06 7.81
C LYS A 515 19.09 -20.10 9.26
N LYS A 516 19.67 -21.21 9.68
CA LYS A 516 20.26 -21.34 11.01
C LYS A 516 21.40 -20.35 11.25
N LEU A 517 22.29 -20.15 10.26
CA LEU A 517 23.35 -19.13 10.35
C LEU A 517 22.76 -17.73 10.48
N SER A 518 21.64 -17.44 9.83
CA SER A 518 20.94 -16.16 9.93
C SER A 518 20.32 -15.97 11.32
N GLU A 519 19.61 -16.98 11.84
CA GLU A 519 19.00 -16.99 13.18
C GLU A 519 20.05 -16.84 14.29
N ASP A 520 21.21 -17.49 14.13
CA ASP A 520 22.35 -17.40 15.04
C ASP A 520 23.18 -16.09 14.88
N GLU A 521 22.69 -15.15 14.07
CA GLU A 521 23.36 -13.89 13.73
C GLU A 521 24.79 -14.06 13.14
N MET A 522 25.00 -15.14 12.42
CA MET A 522 26.28 -15.51 11.82
C MET A 522 26.42 -15.06 10.35
N LEU A 523 25.36 -14.54 9.72
CA LEU A 523 25.42 -13.90 8.39
C LEU A 523 25.53 -12.39 8.56
N HIS A 524 26.59 -11.79 8.01
CA HIS A 524 26.87 -10.37 8.12
C HIS A 524 26.92 -9.73 6.74
N PHE A 525 26.01 -8.82 6.44
CA PHE A 525 25.97 -8.02 5.21
C PHE A 525 25.63 -6.57 5.57
N ASP A 526 26.01 -5.63 4.70
CA ASP A 526 25.79 -4.19 4.89
C ASP A 526 25.06 -3.53 3.71
N GLN A 527 24.73 -4.31 2.67
CA GLN A 527 24.15 -3.81 1.43
C GLN A 527 22.62 -3.88 1.47
N ALA A 528 21.97 -2.78 1.08
CA ALA A 528 20.53 -2.68 0.99
C ALA A 528 19.93 -3.65 -0.04
N LEU A 529 20.67 -3.96 -1.12
CA LEU A 529 20.26 -4.95 -2.11
C LEU A 529 20.16 -6.35 -1.51
N MET A 530 21.10 -6.76 -0.66
CA MET A 530 21.03 -8.07 0.02
C MET A 530 19.85 -8.12 1.01
N SER A 531 19.67 -7.05 1.78
CA SER A 531 18.49 -6.88 2.65
C SER A 531 17.18 -7.02 1.88
N PHE A 532 17.11 -6.38 0.72
CA PHE A 532 15.94 -6.45 -0.16
C PHE A 532 15.68 -7.87 -0.68
N ALA A 533 16.71 -8.56 -1.15
CA ALA A 533 16.58 -9.92 -1.65
C ALA A 533 16.17 -10.92 -0.55
N MET A 534 16.75 -10.80 0.65
CA MET A 534 16.35 -11.60 1.82
C MET A 534 14.89 -11.32 2.22
N GLY A 535 14.47 -10.06 2.19
CA GLY A 535 13.09 -9.66 2.50
C GLY A 535 12.06 -10.16 1.48
N ASN A 536 12.47 -10.55 0.27
CA ASN A 536 11.60 -11.12 -0.77
C ASN A 536 11.59 -12.66 -0.80
N ALA A 537 12.55 -13.31 -0.11
CA ALA A 537 12.72 -14.75 -0.18
C ALA A 537 11.60 -15.48 0.57
N ILE A 538 10.86 -16.33 -0.15
CA ILE A 538 9.89 -17.26 0.43
C ILE A 538 10.31 -18.68 0.12
N THR A 539 9.86 -19.65 0.91
CA THR A 539 10.08 -21.07 0.65
C THR A 539 8.76 -21.81 0.48
N MET A 540 8.78 -22.81 -0.37
CA MET A 540 7.73 -23.81 -0.47
C MET A 540 8.28 -25.16 -0.02
N GLU A 541 7.51 -25.88 0.80
CA GLU A 541 7.82 -27.28 1.16
C GLU A 541 7.09 -28.24 0.21
N ASP A 542 7.80 -29.26 -0.26
CA ASP A 542 7.19 -30.37 -0.98
C ASP A 542 6.52 -31.36 0.00
N THR A 543 5.85 -32.38 -0.52
CA THR A 543 5.16 -33.40 0.28
C THR A 543 6.11 -34.22 1.20
N ASN A 544 7.42 -34.13 0.98
CA ASN A 544 8.44 -34.80 1.79
C ASN A 544 9.13 -33.84 2.78
N GLY A 545 8.64 -32.58 2.89
CA GLY A 545 9.23 -31.56 3.76
C GLY A 545 10.50 -30.90 3.20
N ASN A 546 10.87 -31.14 1.94
CA ASN A 546 12.00 -30.45 1.32
C ASN A 546 11.60 -29.04 0.92
N ARG A 547 12.51 -28.10 1.14
CA ARG A 547 12.30 -26.68 0.88
C ARG A 547 12.95 -26.24 -0.42
N LYS A 548 12.24 -25.39 -1.16
CA LYS A 548 12.75 -24.70 -2.34
C LYS A 548 12.55 -23.21 -2.20
N LEU A 549 13.55 -22.43 -2.62
CA LEU A 549 13.46 -20.99 -2.71
C LEU A 549 12.51 -20.58 -3.84
N LEU A 550 11.61 -19.65 -3.55
CA LEU A 550 10.66 -19.13 -4.51
C LEU A 550 10.57 -17.60 -4.41
N LYS A 551 10.27 -16.99 -5.55
CA LYS A 551 9.74 -15.62 -5.62
C LYS A 551 8.23 -15.70 -5.84
N LYS A 552 7.48 -14.94 -5.09
CA LYS A 552 6.02 -14.94 -5.25
C LYS A 552 5.58 -14.17 -6.49
N ARG A 553 6.32 -13.14 -6.87
CA ARG A 553 6.01 -12.26 -8.00
C ARG A 553 7.29 -12.01 -8.81
N GLN A 554 7.14 -11.78 -10.11
CA GLN A 554 8.28 -11.53 -11.00
C GLN A 554 9.07 -10.25 -10.64
N ASP A 555 8.43 -9.28 -9.97
CA ASP A 555 9.08 -8.05 -9.51
C ASP A 555 9.78 -8.19 -8.14
N GLN A 556 9.57 -9.30 -7.43
CA GLN A 556 10.27 -9.62 -6.20
C GLN A 556 11.56 -10.39 -6.51
N LYS A 557 12.68 -9.69 -6.45
CA LYS A 557 14.00 -10.23 -6.76
C LYS A 557 14.56 -10.97 -5.55
N ILE A 558 14.97 -12.23 -5.74
CA ILE A 558 15.59 -13.11 -4.75
C ILE A 558 16.93 -13.65 -5.23
N ASP A 559 17.35 -13.25 -6.41
CA ASP A 559 18.48 -13.80 -7.17
C ASP A 559 19.79 -13.74 -6.35
N ASN A 560 19.95 -12.71 -5.50
CA ASN A 560 21.10 -12.60 -4.59
C ASN A 560 21.08 -13.65 -3.48
N VAL A 561 19.91 -14.09 -3.02
CA VAL A 561 19.77 -15.20 -2.05
C VAL A 561 20.03 -16.54 -2.74
N ALA A 562 19.57 -16.72 -3.98
CA ALA A 562 19.89 -17.89 -4.77
C ALA A 562 21.41 -18.00 -5.03
N ALA A 563 22.04 -16.89 -5.46
CA ALA A 563 23.48 -16.82 -5.61
C ALA A 563 24.24 -17.04 -4.28
N MET A 564 23.71 -16.56 -3.13
CA MET A 564 24.28 -16.85 -1.81
C MET A 564 24.23 -18.35 -1.49
N MET A 565 23.13 -19.02 -1.81
CA MET A 565 22.98 -20.45 -1.63
C MET A 565 23.99 -21.22 -2.51
N ASP A 566 24.15 -20.82 -3.78
CA ASP A 566 25.11 -21.43 -4.69
C ASP A 566 26.56 -21.26 -4.19
N ALA A 567 26.91 -20.07 -3.68
CA ALA A 567 28.21 -19.82 -3.04
C ALA A 567 28.41 -20.73 -1.82
N TYR A 568 27.36 -20.91 -1.01
CA TYR A 568 27.44 -21.76 0.18
C TYR A 568 27.64 -23.24 -0.17
N VAL A 569 26.97 -23.73 -1.20
CA VAL A 569 27.14 -25.11 -1.72
C VAL A 569 28.57 -25.29 -2.23
N ALA A 570 29.11 -24.33 -3.00
CA ALA A 570 30.48 -24.38 -3.48
C ALA A 570 31.50 -24.36 -2.34
N TYR A 571 31.30 -23.49 -1.34
CA TYR A 571 32.14 -23.48 -0.12
C TYR A 571 32.16 -24.83 0.56
N LYS A 572 31.00 -25.46 0.77
CA LYS A 572 30.92 -26.79 1.40
C LYS A 572 31.62 -27.89 0.60
N ALA A 573 31.48 -27.85 -0.72
CA ALA A 573 32.10 -28.83 -1.62
C ALA A 573 33.64 -28.71 -1.69
N THR A 574 34.18 -27.52 -1.38
CA THR A 574 35.63 -27.21 -1.50
C THR A 574 36.21 -26.69 -0.19
N LYS A 575 35.68 -27.12 0.96
CA LYS A 575 36.03 -26.59 2.28
C LYS A 575 37.56 -26.61 2.55
N GLU A 576 38.24 -27.66 2.09
CA GLU A 576 39.71 -27.80 2.21
C GLU A 576 40.48 -26.62 1.55
N ALA A 577 39.91 -25.96 0.56
CA ALA A 577 40.55 -24.81 -0.08
C ALA A 577 40.54 -23.56 0.80
N PHE A 578 39.77 -23.54 1.89
CA PHE A 578 39.63 -22.41 2.82
C PHE A 578 40.38 -22.64 4.15
N GLU A 579 40.91 -23.84 4.38
CA GLU A 579 41.80 -24.18 5.50
C GLU A 579 43.25 -23.84 5.14
#